data_ce636ac96cfeec6add4d17708bccd549
#
_entry.id   ce636ac96cfeec6add4d17708bccd549
#
_cell.length_a   1.000
_cell.length_b   1.000
_cell.length_c   1.000
_cell.angle_alpha   90.00
_cell.angle_beta   90.00
_cell.angle_gamma   90.00
#
_symmetry.space_group_name_H-M   'P 1'
#
loop_
_entity.id
_entity.type
_entity.pdbx_description
1 polymer ?
#
loop_
_entity_poly.entity_id
_entity_poly.type
_entity_poly.pdbx_seq_one_letter_code
_entity_poly.pdbx_strand_id
1 'polypeptide(L)'
;MRNWGKRIAAMVLALCCALLLTGCSSVEGVEKKIDAIGYVTLDSQKAIEEAETAYAALKPEDQQKVKNYGTLQSARENLDRQKERDAQKRKDQQDAVPLAEKIITAMGETFKSPLNLTVENIWYMHNLFDTIESWDFTFQITAPNGFGTYLNEYYSITLYENEDTHELTNIDDALKQEVSFWKVLGQGVLWRQGATTMQYGTQMAETDVKTVQEYYMKHVKAY
;
A
#
# COMPACT_ATOMS: atom_id res chain seq x y z
N MET A 1 24.33 -27.70 16.64
CA MET A 1 23.49 -27.16 17.75
C MET A 1 24.29 -26.44 18.85
N ARG A 2 25.55 -26.00 18.63
CA ARG A 2 26.46 -25.53 19.71
C ARG A 2 26.67 -23.99 19.75
N ASN A 3 26.02 -23.22 18.89
CA ASN A 3 26.24 -21.76 18.81
C ASN A 3 25.02 -20.90 19.20
N TRP A 4 23.88 -21.50 19.51
CA TRP A 4 22.66 -20.75 19.86
C TRP A 4 22.73 -20.20 21.29
N GLY A 5 23.24 -20.99 22.23
CA GLY A 5 23.44 -20.54 23.62
C GLY A 5 24.38 -19.34 23.75
N LYS A 6 25.44 -19.26 22.91
CA LYS A 6 26.38 -18.13 22.91
C LYS A 6 25.76 -16.83 22.34
N ARG A 7 24.81 -16.94 21.41
CA ARG A 7 24.10 -15.78 20.84
C ARG A 7 23.07 -15.23 21.81
N ILE A 8 22.38 -16.10 22.55
CA ILE A 8 21.44 -15.69 23.61
C ILE A 8 22.18 -15.03 24.77
N ALA A 9 23.32 -15.61 25.20
CA ALA A 9 24.15 -15.02 26.23
C ALA A 9 24.74 -13.66 25.82
N ALA A 10 25.14 -13.49 24.55
CA ALA A 10 25.62 -12.22 24.04
C ALA A 10 24.49 -11.15 23.94
N MET A 11 23.26 -11.55 23.59
CA MET A 11 22.09 -10.63 23.60
C MET A 11 21.72 -10.23 25.02
N VAL A 12 21.72 -11.14 25.97
CA VAL A 12 21.42 -10.84 27.38
C VAL A 12 22.52 -9.96 27.99
N LEU A 13 23.81 -10.18 27.62
CA LEU A 13 24.91 -9.34 28.09
C LEU A 13 24.88 -7.94 27.46
N ALA A 14 24.50 -7.81 26.18
CA ALA A 14 24.34 -6.53 25.52
C ALA A 14 23.14 -5.74 26.11
N LEU A 15 22.04 -6.43 26.46
CA LEU A 15 20.91 -5.84 27.15
C LEU A 15 21.28 -5.36 28.57
N CYS A 16 22.08 -6.12 29.30
CA CYS A 16 22.59 -5.71 30.62
C CYS A 16 23.56 -4.55 30.56
N CYS A 17 24.39 -4.44 29.52
CA CYS A 17 25.35 -3.32 29.38
C CYS A 17 24.63 -2.00 28.98
N ALA A 18 23.49 -2.06 28.29
CA ALA A 18 22.68 -0.89 28.00
C ALA A 18 22.03 -0.29 29.27
N LEU A 19 21.85 -1.08 30.33
CA LEU A 19 21.28 -0.64 31.60
C LEU A 19 22.25 0.17 32.48
N LEU A 20 23.56 0.23 32.15
CA LEU A 20 24.57 0.91 32.97
C LEU A 20 24.81 2.39 32.57
N LEU A 21 24.16 2.89 31.51
CA LEU A 21 24.30 4.30 31.08
C LEU A 21 23.09 5.18 31.42
N THR A 22 22.10 4.65 32.15
CA THR A 22 20.95 5.43 32.58
C THR A 22 21.29 6.23 33.82
N GLY A 23 21.64 7.49 33.67
CA GLY A 23 21.48 8.47 34.73
C GLY A 23 20.07 8.31 35.30
N CYS A 24 19.94 8.41 36.62
CA CYS A 24 18.71 8.17 37.39
C CYS A 24 17.50 8.77 36.67
N SER A 25 16.69 7.95 35.99
CA SER A 25 15.48 8.40 35.33
C SER A 25 14.51 8.84 36.43
N SER A 26 14.18 10.12 36.47
CA SER A 26 13.13 10.63 37.35
C SER A 26 11.77 10.53 36.67
N VAL A 27 10.71 10.41 37.45
CA VAL A 27 9.32 10.44 36.94
C VAL A 27 9.11 11.63 36.01
N GLU A 28 9.51 12.84 36.43
CA GLU A 28 9.42 14.06 35.62
C GLU A 28 10.23 13.97 34.31
N GLY A 29 11.41 13.34 34.34
CA GLY A 29 12.24 13.14 33.16
C GLY A 29 11.58 12.21 32.14
N VAL A 30 10.87 11.19 32.60
CA VAL A 30 10.07 10.28 31.75
C VAL A 30 8.86 11.01 31.17
N GLU A 31 8.11 11.75 32.01
CA GLU A 31 6.97 12.53 31.56
C GLU A 31 7.36 13.54 30.47
N LYS A 32 8.47 14.25 30.62
CA LYS A 32 8.98 15.15 29.58
C LYS A 32 9.35 14.43 28.27
N LYS A 33 9.93 13.23 28.34
CA LYS A 33 10.23 12.44 27.13
C LYS A 33 8.94 12.01 26.41
N ILE A 34 7.91 11.62 27.15
CA ILE A 34 6.61 11.25 26.60
C ILE A 34 5.95 12.47 25.92
N ASP A 35 5.95 13.63 26.59
CA ASP A 35 5.37 14.85 26.05
C ASP A 35 6.14 15.34 24.78
N ALA A 36 7.43 15.07 24.70
CA ALA A 36 8.26 15.42 23.54
C ALA A 36 7.98 14.56 22.30
N ILE A 37 7.30 13.41 22.39
CA ILE A 37 6.91 12.58 21.24
C ILE A 37 6.01 13.37 20.29
N GLY A 38 5.04 14.11 20.82
CA GLY A 38 4.12 14.93 20.04
C GLY A 38 3.26 14.12 19.08
N TYR A 39 3.10 14.62 17.84
CA TYR A 39 2.37 13.91 16.81
C TYR A 39 3.19 12.71 16.29
N VAL A 40 2.61 11.51 16.33
CA VAL A 40 3.29 10.26 15.98
C VAL A 40 3.38 10.09 14.46
N THR A 41 4.60 9.92 13.97
CA THR A 41 4.94 9.54 12.59
C THR A 41 5.87 8.32 12.59
N LEU A 42 6.21 7.78 11.42
CA LEU A 42 7.19 6.69 11.34
C LEU A 42 8.57 7.08 11.92
N ASP A 43 8.93 8.37 11.89
CA ASP A 43 10.17 8.89 12.45
C ASP A 43 10.15 8.97 13.98
N SER A 44 8.97 8.88 14.61
CA SER A 44 8.81 8.94 16.06
C SER A 44 9.31 7.68 16.77
N GLN A 45 9.69 6.62 16.03
CA GLN A 45 10.11 5.34 16.62
C GLN A 45 11.18 5.51 17.69
N LYS A 46 12.24 6.26 17.38
CA LYS A 46 13.35 6.47 18.32
C LYS A 46 12.92 7.17 19.59
N ALA A 47 12.09 8.21 19.48
CA ALA A 47 11.61 8.97 20.63
C ALA A 47 10.71 8.10 21.54
N ILE A 48 9.86 7.26 20.94
CA ILE A 48 9.01 6.31 21.67
C ILE A 48 9.88 5.27 22.39
N GLU A 49 10.84 4.65 21.71
CA GLU A 49 11.75 3.66 22.30
C GLU A 49 12.59 4.24 23.46
N GLU A 50 13.05 5.49 23.33
CA GLU A 50 13.76 6.19 24.39
C GLU A 50 12.86 6.49 25.61
N ALA A 51 11.59 6.83 25.39
CA ALA A 51 10.63 7.04 26.47
C ALA A 51 10.28 5.73 27.16
N GLU A 52 10.06 4.64 26.41
CA GLU A 52 9.79 3.30 26.95
C GLU A 52 10.99 2.78 27.78
N THR A 53 12.19 2.97 27.26
CA THR A 53 13.43 2.58 27.98
C THR A 53 13.56 3.36 29.28
N ALA A 54 13.29 4.65 29.25
CA ALA A 54 13.35 5.50 30.43
C ALA A 54 12.26 5.13 31.46
N TYR A 55 11.05 4.79 31.01
CA TYR A 55 9.96 4.30 31.87
C TYR A 55 10.31 2.96 32.52
N ALA A 56 10.82 2.02 31.72
CA ALA A 56 11.23 0.68 32.22
C ALA A 56 12.37 0.74 33.23
N ALA A 57 13.21 1.77 33.17
CA ALA A 57 14.29 2.00 34.14
C ALA A 57 13.84 2.58 35.49
N LEU A 58 12.58 3.03 35.59
CA LEU A 58 12.01 3.48 36.88
C LEU A 58 11.72 2.28 37.78
N LYS A 59 11.78 2.51 39.10
CA LYS A 59 11.30 1.54 40.09
C LYS A 59 9.79 1.35 39.95
N PRO A 60 9.23 0.17 40.30
CA PRO A 60 7.78 -0.08 40.17
C PRO A 60 6.89 0.95 40.84
N GLU A 61 7.31 1.48 41.99
CA GLU A 61 6.63 2.52 42.75
C GLU A 61 6.64 3.88 42.07
N ASP A 62 7.64 4.15 41.23
CA ASP A 62 7.77 5.41 40.48
C ASP A 62 7.08 5.31 39.11
N GLN A 63 7.05 4.12 38.51
CA GLN A 63 6.25 3.87 37.28
C GLN A 63 4.77 4.22 37.48
N GLN A 64 4.21 3.90 38.66
CA GLN A 64 2.82 4.23 39.00
C GLN A 64 2.54 5.73 39.13
N LYS A 65 3.60 6.55 39.28
CA LYS A 65 3.47 8.03 39.41
C LYS A 65 3.52 8.75 38.06
N VAL A 66 3.89 8.05 36.96
CA VAL A 66 3.95 8.63 35.62
C VAL A 66 2.53 8.88 35.11
N LYS A 67 2.12 10.14 35.02
CA LYS A 67 0.74 10.55 34.74
C LYS A 67 0.36 10.35 33.26
N ASN A 68 1.32 10.52 32.36
CA ASN A 68 1.10 10.47 30.92
C ASN A 68 1.52 9.11 30.29
N TYR A 69 1.62 8.04 31.08
CA TYR A 69 1.97 6.71 30.57
C TYR A 69 0.98 6.21 29.49
N GLY A 70 -0.31 6.50 29.63
CA GLY A 70 -1.31 6.19 28.60
C GLY A 70 -1.04 6.86 27.25
N THR A 71 -0.41 8.05 27.25
CA THR A 71 0.03 8.73 26.02
C THR A 71 1.14 7.93 25.34
N LEU A 72 2.10 7.37 26.10
CA LEU A 72 3.17 6.53 25.57
C LEU A 72 2.62 5.24 24.95
N GLN A 73 1.66 4.59 25.61
CA GLN A 73 0.99 3.40 25.06
C GLN A 73 0.27 3.72 23.74
N SER A 74 -0.51 4.81 23.73
CA SER A 74 -1.19 5.26 22.51
C SER A 74 -0.22 5.65 21.39
N ALA A 75 0.93 6.22 21.74
CA ALA A 75 1.97 6.56 20.76
C ALA A 75 2.55 5.29 20.13
N ARG A 76 2.83 4.25 20.91
CA ARG A 76 3.28 2.94 20.41
C ARG A 76 2.26 2.31 19.48
N GLU A 77 1.01 2.21 19.89
CA GLU A 77 -0.07 1.65 19.08
C GLU A 77 -0.27 2.41 17.77
N ASN A 78 -0.17 3.75 17.81
CA ASN A 78 -0.26 4.57 16.61
C ASN A 78 0.90 4.31 15.65
N LEU A 79 2.13 4.19 16.17
CA LEU A 79 3.30 3.87 15.37
C LEU A 79 3.17 2.51 14.69
N ASP A 80 2.73 1.48 15.45
CA ASP A 80 2.59 0.13 14.95
C ASP A 80 1.52 0.07 13.85
N ARG A 81 0.37 0.72 14.05
CA ARG A 81 -0.66 0.88 12.99
C ARG A 81 -0.15 1.62 11.75
N GLN A 82 0.72 2.62 11.91
CA GLN A 82 1.31 3.31 10.76
C GLN A 82 2.28 2.40 9.99
N LYS A 83 3.10 1.60 10.71
CA LYS A 83 4.01 0.63 10.09
C LYS A 83 3.24 -0.45 9.31
N GLU A 84 2.16 -0.97 9.88
CA GLU A 84 1.31 -1.95 9.21
C GLU A 84 0.70 -1.37 7.94
N ARG A 85 0.13 -0.16 8.00
CA ARG A 85 -0.41 0.52 6.82
C ARG A 85 0.65 0.78 5.74
N ASP A 86 1.85 1.16 6.15
CA ASP A 86 2.94 1.41 5.20
C ASP A 86 3.47 0.11 4.59
N ALA A 87 3.52 -0.98 5.36
CA ALA A 87 3.84 -2.31 4.84
C ALA A 87 2.78 -2.80 3.85
N GLN A 88 1.49 -2.60 4.17
CA GLN A 88 0.40 -2.95 3.27
C GLN A 88 0.47 -2.15 1.96
N LYS A 89 0.67 -0.83 2.04
CA LYS A 89 0.83 0.01 0.84
C LYS A 89 1.96 -0.46 -0.07
N ARG A 90 3.10 -0.87 0.50
CA ARG A 90 4.22 -1.40 -0.29
C ARG A 90 3.86 -2.72 -0.95
N LYS A 91 3.16 -3.59 -0.23
CA LYS A 91 2.66 -4.84 -0.78
C LYS A 91 1.68 -4.57 -1.93
N ASP A 92 0.69 -3.71 -1.69
CA ASP A 92 -0.31 -3.35 -2.70
C ASP A 92 0.36 -2.79 -3.96
N GLN A 93 1.38 -1.95 -3.83
CA GLN A 93 2.13 -1.44 -4.98
C GLN A 93 2.84 -2.56 -5.75
N GLN A 94 3.43 -3.53 -5.05
CA GLN A 94 4.11 -4.67 -5.68
C GLN A 94 3.12 -5.57 -6.42
N ASP A 95 1.93 -5.79 -5.86
CA ASP A 95 0.90 -6.65 -6.43
C ASP A 95 0.13 -5.95 -7.57
N ALA A 96 -0.05 -4.63 -7.49
CA ALA A 96 -0.79 -3.85 -8.48
C ALA A 96 -0.14 -3.84 -9.88
N VAL A 97 1.21 -3.81 -9.97
CA VAL A 97 1.90 -3.72 -11.26
C VAL A 97 1.61 -4.94 -12.15
N PRO A 98 1.82 -6.20 -11.71
CA PRO A 98 1.52 -7.35 -12.55
C PRO A 98 0.03 -7.52 -12.86
N LEU A 99 -0.88 -7.05 -11.99
CA LEU A 99 -2.30 -7.01 -12.28
C LEU A 99 -2.61 -6.00 -13.40
N ALA A 100 -2.06 -4.80 -13.31
CA ALA A 100 -2.22 -3.77 -14.33
C ALA A 100 -1.68 -4.22 -15.70
N GLU A 101 -0.55 -4.93 -15.74
CA GLU A 101 0.03 -5.50 -16.96
C GLU A 101 -0.94 -6.47 -17.65
N LYS A 102 -1.57 -7.36 -16.91
CA LYS A 102 -2.56 -8.30 -17.43
C LYS A 102 -3.81 -7.57 -17.92
N ILE A 103 -4.33 -6.63 -17.12
CA ILE A 103 -5.53 -5.87 -17.46
C ILE A 103 -5.34 -5.10 -18.76
N ILE A 104 -4.26 -4.31 -18.87
CA ILE A 104 -4.04 -3.48 -20.06
C ILE A 104 -3.81 -4.33 -21.30
N THR A 105 -3.18 -5.51 -21.18
CA THR A 105 -2.98 -6.41 -22.30
C THR A 105 -4.31 -6.94 -22.84
N ALA A 106 -5.18 -7.41 -21.97
CA ALA A 106 -6.51 -7.87 -22.36
C ALA A 106 -7.41 -6.74 -22.86
N MET A 107 -7.37 -5.56 -22.22
CA MET A 107 -8.06 -4.37 -22.72
C MET A 107 -7.57 -3.96 -24.12
N GLY A 108 -6.25 -4.01 -24.34
CA GLY A 108 -5.63 -3.64 -25.60
C GLY A 108 -6.16 -4.42 -26.81
N GLU A 109 -6.56 -5.68 -26.62
CA GLU A 109 -7.17 -6.51 -27.66
C GLU A 109 -8.53 -5.96 -28.15
N THR A 110 -9.15 -5.06 -27.38
CA THR A 110 -10.44 -4.45 -27.73
C THR A 110 -10.31 -3.13 -28.52
N PHE A 111 -9.13 -2.54 -28.54
CA PHE A 111 -8.89 -1.30 -29.28
C PHE A 111 -8.69 -1.57 -30.77
N LYS A 112 -9.20 -0.67 -31.61
CA LYS A 112 -9.04 -0.78 -33.08
C LYS A 112 -7.60 -0.65 -33.55
N SER A 113 -6.77 0.05 -32.77
CA SER A 113 -5.36 0.31 -33.08
C SER A 113 -4.53 0.07 -31.83
N PRO A 114 -4.37 -1.17 -31.40
CA PRO A 114 -3.74 -1.50 -30.12
C PRO A 114 -2.28 -1.05 -30.04
N LEU A 115 -1.56 -1.02 -31.14
CA LEU A 115 -0.14 -0.57 -31.19
C LEU A 115 0.03 0.95 -30.96
N ASN A 116 -1.04 1.73 -31.04
CA ASN A 116 -1.02 3.18 -30.86
C ASN A 116 -1.65 3.61 -29.53
N LEU A 117 -1.73 2.69 -28.58
CA LEU A 117 -2.26 2.95 -27.24
C LEU A 117 -1.10 3.41 -26.33
N THR A 118 -1.34 4.48 -25.58
CA THR A 118 -0.44 4.99 -24.55
C THR A 118 -1.16 5.02 -23.22
N VAL A 119 -0.57 4.40 -22.20
CA VAL A 119 -1.01 4.48 -20.81
C VAL A 119 -0.37 5.71 -20.17
N GLU A 120 -1.19 6.70 -19.84
CA GLU A 120 -0.71 7.96 -19.25
C GLU A 120 -0.59 7.87 -17.74
N ASN A 121 -1.62 7.32 -17.09
CA ASN A 121 -1.68 7.15 -15.64
C ASN A 121 -2.47 5.90 -15.27
N ILE A 122 -2.17 5.35 -14.09
CA ILE A 122 -2.90 4.26 -13.49
C ILE A 122 -3.15 4.61 -12.02
N TRP A 123 -4.40 4.43 -11.59
CA TRP A 123 -4.77 4.45 -10.16
C TRP A 123 -5.26 3.07 -9.78
N TYR A 124 -5.00 2.68 -8.54
CA TYR A 124 -5.49 1.43 -7.98
C TYR A 124 -5.94 1.61 -6.54
N MET A 125 -6.87 0.77 -6.12
CA MET A 125 -7.31 0.66 -4.74
C MET A 125 -7.48 -0.82 -4.40
N HIS A 126 -6.85 -1.26 -3.33
CA HIS A 126 -7.00 -2.59 -2.78
C HIS A 126 -7.98 -2.48 -1.60
N ASN A 127 -9.12 -3.14 -1.70
CA ASN A 127 -10.15 -3.15 -0.68
C ASN A 127 -10.12 -4.49 0.04
N LEU A 128 -9.89 -4.44 1.35
CA LEU A 128 -9.96 -5.59 2.24
C LEU A 128 -11.21 -5.40 3.11
N PHE A 129 -12.30 -6.05 2.74
CA PHE A 129 -13.49 -6.17 3.56
C PHE A 129 -13.50 -7.54 4.21
N ASP A 130 -14.11 -7.70 5.38
CA ASP A 130 -14.05 -8.87 6.27
C ASP A 130 -14.05 -10.25 5.56
N THR A 131 -14.68 -10.38 4.40
CA THR A 131 -14.81 -11.63 3.65
C THR A 131 -14.49 -11.50 2.16
N ILE A 132 -14.28 -10.30 1.64
CA ILE A 132 -14.10 -10.05 0.21
C ILE A 132 -12.88 -9.18 -0.01
N GLU A 133 -11.94 -9.65 -0.81
CA GLU A 133 -10.84 -8.86 -1.35
C GLU A 133 -11.22 -8.37 -2.75
N SER A 134 -11.00 -7.07 -3.02
CA SER A 134 -11.20 -6.53 -4.36
C SER A 134 -10.12 -5.54 -4.74
N TRP A 135 -9.85 -5.48 -6.03
CA TRP A 135 -8.93 -4.53 -6.63
C TRP A 135 -9.67 -3.67 -7.65
N ASP A 136 -9.64 -2.35 -7.45
CA ASP A 136 -10.14 -1.39 -8.42
C ASP A 136 -8.95 -0.79 -9.17
N PHE A 137 -9.03 -0.77 -10.49
CA PHE A 137 -8.06 -0.09 -11.34
C PHE A 137 -8.75 0.96 -12.20
N THR A 138 -8.10 2.10 -12.37
CA THR A 138 -8.48 3.12 -13.35
C THR A 138 -7.27 3.45 -14.20
N PHE A 139 -7.39 3.29 -15.50
CA PHE A 139 -6.38 3.61 -16.51
C PHE A 139 -6.78 4.87 -17.24
N GLN A 140 -5.86 5.82 -17.33
CA GLN A 140 -5.96 6.93 -18.28
C GLN A 140 -5.21 6.53 -19.53
N ILE A 141 -5.90 6.44 -20.63
CA ILE A 141 -5.37 5.90 -21.89
C ILE A 141 -5.58 6.91 -23.01
N THR A 142 -4.51 7.16 -23.78
CA THR A 142 -4.58 7.86 -25.05
C THR A 142 -4.51 6.85 -26.19
N ALA A 143 -5.56 6.80 -27.01
CA ALA A 143 -5.63 5.90 -28.15
C ALA A 143 -6.41 6.55 -29.32
N PRO A 144 -6.12 6.20 -30.58
CA PRO A 144 -6.86 6.70 -31.73
C PRO A 144 -8.25 6.03 -31.81
N ASN A 145 -9.27 6.83 -32.08
CA ASN A 145 -10.61 6.33 -32.41
C ASN A 145 -10.66 5.80 -33.87
N GLY A 146 -11.84 5.32 -34.29
CA GLY A 146 -12.05 4.78 -35.65
C GLY A 146 -11.84 5.78 -36.81
N PHE A 147 -11.66 7.07 -36.50
CA PHE A 147 -11.37 8.15 -37.45
C PHE A 147 -9.93 8.65 -37.39
N GLY A 148 -9.08 8.00 -36.59
CA GLY A 148 -7.69 8.38 -36.41
C GLY A 148 -7.46 9.55 -35.43
N THR A 149 -8.52 10.05 -34.77
CA THR A 149 -8.39 11.08 -33.73
C THR A 149 -7.98 10.43 -32.42
N TYR A 150 -6.93 10.96 -31.81
CA TYR A 150 -6.51 10.51 -30.48
C TYR A 150 -7.45 11.04 -29.39
N LEU A 151 -7.96 10.14 -28.58
CA LEU A 151 -8.80 10.45 -27.42
C LEU A 151 -8.05 10.03 -26.16
N ASN A 152 -8.14 10.87 -25.13
CA ASN A 152 -7.62 10.57 -23.80
C ASN A 152 -8.84 10.25 -22.91
N GLU A 153 -8.97 9.00 -22.52
CA GLU A 153 -10.14 8.49 -21.81
C GLU A 153 -9.74 7.68 -20.59
N TYR A 154 -10.70 7.47 -19.68
CA TYR A 154 -10.53 6.71 -18.46
C TYR A 154 -11.31 5.41 -18.53
N TYR A 155 -10.64 4.32 -18.12
CA TYR A 155 -11.21 2.97 -18.11
C TYR A 155 -11.03 2.39 -16.72
N SER A 156 -12.12 1.95 -16.09
CA SER A 156 -12.09 1.37 -14.75
C SER A 156 -12.53 -0.08 -14.78
N ILE A 157 -11.92 -0.90 -13.94
CA ILE A 157 -12.26 -2.29 -13.74
C ILE A 157 -12.13 -2.64 -12.26
N THR A 158 -13.06 -3.48 -11.76
CA THR A 158 -12.99 -4.07 -10.43
C THR A 158 -12.79 -5.58 -10.56
N LEU A 159 -11.79 -6.10 -9.84
CA LEU A 159 -11.52 -7.53 -9.70
C LEU A 159 -11.92 -7.96 -8.29
N TYR A 160 -12.66 -9.04 -8.16
CA TYR A 160 -13.07 -9.61 -6.89
C TYR A 160 -12.35 -10.91 -6.61
N GLU A 161 -11.98 -11.15 -5.34
CA GLU A 161 -11.57 -12.47 -4.90
C GLU A 161 -12.77 -13.43 -4.95
N ASN A 162 -12.53 -14.63 -5.44
CA ASN A 162 -13.52 -15.69 -5.39
C ASN A 162 -13.59 -16.25 -3.96
N GLU A 163 -14.78 -16.20 -3.35
CA GLU A 163 -15.00 -16.62 -1.96
C GLU A 163 -14.66 -18.11 -1.71
N ASP A 164 -14.80 -18.96 -2.72
CA ASP A 164 -14.57 -20.42 -2.59
C ASP A 164 -13.10 -20.80 -2.79
N THR A 165 -12.41 -20.12 -3.70
CA THR A 165 -11.03 -20.49 -4.10
C THR A 165 -9.96 -19.57 -3.50
N HIS A 166 -10.35 -18.43 -2.93
CA HIS A 166 -9.45 -17.36 -2.51
C HIS A 166 -8.51 -16.86 -3.63
N GLU A 167 -8.92 -17.07 -4.87
CA GLU A 167 -8.23 -16.53 -6.03
C GLU A 167 -8.99 -15.31 -6.54
N LEU A 168 -8.25 -14.29 -6.96
CA LEU A 168 -8.84 -13.17 -7.69
C LEU A 168 -9.59 -13.73 -8.90
N THR A 169 -10.79 -13.24 -9.15
CA THR A 169 -11.60 -13.59 -10.31
C THR A 169 -10.69 -13.72 -11.52
N ASN A 170 -10.81 -14.82 -12.26
CA ASN A 170 -9.98 -15.02 -13.44
C ASN A 170 -10.07 -13.78 -14.30
N ILE A 171 -8.96 -13.02 -14.36
CA ILE A 171 -8.90 -11.74 -15.05
C ILE A 171 -9.43 -11.87 -16.48
N ASP A 172 -9.14 -12.99 -17.13
CA ASP A 172 -9.61 -13.27 -18.49
C ASP A 172 -11.13 -13.37 -18.58
N ASP A 173 -11.80 -13.94 -17.57
CA ASP A 173 -13.27 -14.07 -17.56
C ASP A 173 -13.95 -12.78 -17.12
N ALA A 174 -13.40 -12.08 -16.12
CA ALA A 174 -13.89 -10.77 -15.71
C ALA A 174 -13.76 -9.75 -16.86
N LEU A 175 -12.62 -9.72 -17.54
CA LEU A 175 -12.38 -8.84 -18.68
C LEU A 175 -13.24 -9.21 -19.88
N LYS A 176 -13.51 -10.48 -20.16
CA LYS A 176 -14.44 -10.89 -21.22
C LYS A 176 -15.87 -10.40 -20.94
N GLN A 177 -16.32 -10.44 -19.69
CA GLN A 177 -17.63 -9.93 -19.30
C GLN A 177 -17.68 -8.42 -19.39
N GLU A 178 -16.74 -7.72 -18.84
CA GLU A 178 -16.65 -6.25 -18.87
C GLU A 178 -16.43 -5.71 -20.28
N VAL A 179 -15.54 -6.33 -21.03
CA VAL A 179 -15.32 -6.00 -22.45
C VAL A 179 -16.56 -6.24 -23.29
N SER A 180 -17.33 -7.30 -23.03
CA SER A 180 -18.62 -7.53 -23.71
C SER A 180 -19.64 -6.46 -23.31
N PHE A 181 -19.65 -6.02 -22.07
CA PHE A 181 -20.48 -4.92 -21.58
C PHE A 181 -20.08 -3.59 -22.22
N TRP A 182 -18.80 -3.30 -22.31
CA TRP A 182 -18.30 -2.11 -23.00
C TRP A 182 -18.60 -2.12 -24.51
N LYS A 183 -18.53 -3.26 -25.17
CA LYS A 183 -18.98 -3.43 -26.56
C LYS A 183 -20.48 -3.20 -26.74
N VAL A 184 -21.29 -3.65 -25.76
CA VAL A 184 -22.76 -3.48 -25.80
C VAL A 184 -23.17 -2.03 -25.62
N LEU A 185 -22.45 -1.27 -24.79
CA LEU A 185 -22.69 0.17 -24.61
C LEU A 185 -22.13 1.01 -25.77
N GLY A 186 -21.48 0.35 -26.76
CA GLY A 186 -21.04 0.98 -28.01
C GLY A 186 -19.87 1.95 -27.89
N GLN A 187 -19.45 2.27 -26.71
CA GLN A 187 -18.26 3.03 -26.36
C GLN A 187 -17.92 2.71 -24.93
N GLY A 188 -16.69 2.27 -24.66
CA GLY A 188 -16.19 2.00 -23.33
C GLY A 188 -16.09 3.21 -22.44
N VAL A 189 -17.16 3.94 -22.30
CA VAL A 189 -17.23 5.10 -21.41
C VAL A 189 -18.11 4.72 -20.25
N LEU A 190 -17.58 3.97 -19.32
CA LEU A 190 -18.15 3.92 -17.99
C LEU A 190 -17.91 5.22 -17.22
N TRP A 191 -17.20 6.19 -17.79
CA TRP A 191 -16.93 7.44 -17.07
C TRP A 191 -16.80 8.64 -17.98
N ARG A 192 -17.95 9.15 -18.34
CA ARG A 192 -18.11 10.58 -18.49
C ARG A 192 -18.50 11.12 -17.13
N GLN A 193 -17.58 11.41 -16.28
CA GLN A 193 -17.72 12.52 -15.37
C GLN A 193 -16.56 12.61 -14.44
N GLY A 194 -15.85 13.64 -14.67
CA GLY A 194 -15.34 14.45 -13.60
C GLY A 194 -14.17 13.88 -12.84
N ALA A 195 -13.19 14.72 -12.68
CA ALA A 195 -12.03 14.62 -11.81
C ALA A 195 -12.28 14.02 -10.39
N THR A 196 -13.52 13.74 -10.03
CA THR A 196 -13.88 13.20 -8.71
C THR A 196 -13.60 11.72 -8.55
N THR A 197 -13.65 10.91 -9.59
CA THR A 197 -13.32 9.47 -9.50
C THR A 197 -11.84 9.19 -9.55
N MET A 198 -11.05 10.07 -10.12
CA MET A 198 -9.59 9.97 -10.09
C MET A 198 -8.98 10.15 -8.71
N GLN A 199 -9.72 10.66 -7.74
CA GLN A 199 -9.24 10.87 -6.37
C GLN A 199 -9.39 9.65 -5.47
N TYR A 200 -10.02 8.58 -5.93
CA TYR A 200 -10.18 7.35 -5.18
C TYR A 200 -9.11 6.35 -5.58
N GLY A 201 -8.16 6.15 -4.69
CA GLY A 201 -7.08 5.19 -4.84
C GLY A 201 -5.68 5.80 -4.80
N THR A 202 -4.69 4.93 -4.90
CA THR A 202 -3.28 5.30 -4.96
C THR A 202 -2.88 5.44 -6.42
N GLN A 203 -2.34 6.60 -6.80
CA GLN A 203 -1.74 6.76 -8.12
C GLN A 203 -0.46 5.94 -8.19
N MET A 204 -0.34 5.14 -9.24
CA MET A 204 0.85 4.34 -9.51
C MET A 204 2.02 5.28 -9.85
N ALA A 205 3.23 4.95 -9.40
CA ALA A 205 4.42 5.73 -9.72
C ALA A 205 4.66 5.76 -11.23
N GLU A 206 5.17 6.86 -11.76
CA GLU A 206 5.45 7.02 -13.19
C GLU A 206 6.35 5.90 -13.74
N THR A 207 7.33 5.45 -12.95
CA THR A 207 8.20 4.31 -13.30
C THR A 207 7.43 3.01 -13.49
N ASP A 208 6.42 2.77 -12.66
CA ASP A 208 5.60 1.57 -12.69
C ASP A 208 4.60 1.63 -13.87
N VAL A 209 4.01 2.80 -14.12
CA VAL A 209 3.18 3.03 -15.33
C VAL A 209 3.99 2.76 -16.60
N LYS A 210 5.24 3.21 -16.63
CA LYS A 210 6.15 2.97 -17.75
C LYS A 210 6.47 1.48 -17.94
N THR A 211 6.65 0.76 -16.83
CA THR A 211 6.83 -0.70 -16.82
C THR A 211 5.61 -1.40 -17.42
N VAL A 212 4.41 -1.01 -17.02
CA VAL A 212 3.14 -1.54 -17.56
C VAL A 212 3.00 -1.24 -19.06
N GLN A 213 3.34 -0.03 -19.50
CA GLN A 213 3.32 0.36 -20.91
C GLN A 213 4.32 -0.48 -21.73
N GLU A 214 5.55 -0.66 -21.22
CA GLU A 214 6.58 -1.49 -21.89
C GLU A 214 6.17 -2.95 -21.96
N TYR A 215 5.57 -3.48 -20.91
CA TYR A 215 5.00 -4.83 -20.90
C TYR A 215 3.92 -4.98 -21.95
N TYR A 216 2.96 -4.05 -21.99
CA TYR A 216 1.89 -4.02 -22.98
C TYR A 216 2.46 -4.05 -24.41
N MET A 217 3.41 -3.17 -24.73
CA MET A 217 4.00 -3.09 -26.07
C MET A 217 4.74 -4.36 -26.51
N LYS A 218 5.22 -5.17 -25.55
CA LYS A 218 5.86 -6.46 -25.85
C LYS A 218 4.86 -7.58 -26.12
N HIS A 219 3.66 -7.48 -25.57
CA HIS A 219 2.67 -8.57 -25.57
C HIS A 219 1.47 -8.29 -26.47
N VAL A 220 1.24 -7.02 -26.85
CA VAL A 220 0.18 -6.67 -27.78
C VAL A 220 0.44 -7.27 -29.16
N LYS A 221 -0.59 -7.91 -29.71
CA LYS A 221 -0.52 -8.45 -31.08
C LYS A 221 -1.04 -7.42 -32.07
N ALA A 222 -0.27 -7.19 -33.13
CA ALA A 222 -0.77 -6.49 -34.32
C ALA A 222 -1.73 -7.46 -35.04
N TYR A 223 -2.98 -7.07 -35.20
CA TYR A 223 -3.94 -7.78 -36.05
C TYR A 223 -3.94 -7.18 -37.46
#